data_a219006c6ae798f0edc37c5d8335d932
#
_entry.id   a219006c6ae798f0edc37c5d8335d932
#
_cell.length_a   1.000
_cell.length_b   1.000
_cell.length_c   1.000
_cell.angle_alpha   90.00
_cell.angle_beta   90.00
_cell.angle_gamma   90.00
#
_symmetry.space_group_name_H-M   'P 1'
#
loop_
_entity.id
_entity.type
_entity.pdbx_description
1 polymer ?
#
loop_
_entity_poly.entity_id
_entity_poly.type
_entity_poly.pdbx_seq_one_letter_code
_entity_poly.pdbx_strand_id
1 'polypeptide(L)'
;MKKNLLAALLILPLVLLSACRTALPGEEVMQNLVNRSADLESYHQFVSLTTTTTKEDLTGATVVSEQYATSDATLFPEEKTGYGKRIDKDSNYPATKSEYYVTPEVGYVQIDSADWTAYATPDVPLASLQVYPLETFIELTQIIEAYGTLELKGNEYLLRFSGSDDALNKEINYLFQTFPSEQTDYDIEIRLDAETFYLNAVSYSSTVTQADQKSVSTTELTGEFDLYNQAQQLKSVPDFDAAETTAATADSSF
;
A
#
# COMPACT_ATOMS: atom_id res chain seq x y z
N MET A 1 42.32 -31.61 -26.02
CA MET A 1 41.08 -31.97 -25.31
C MET A 1 41.16 -31.89 -23.76
N LYS A 2 42.33 -31.79 -23.09
CA LYS A 2 42.43 -31.74 -21.60
C LYS A 2 42.18 -30.36 -20.97
N LYS A 3 42.29 -29.25 -21.71
CA LYS A 3 42.10 -27.89 -21.16
C LYS A 3 40.64 -27.48 -20.93
N ASN A 4 39.71 -28.08 -21.68
CA ASN A 4 38.28 -27.73 -21.55
C ASN A 4 37.60 -28.48 -20.38
N LEU A 5 38.18 -29.57 -19.88
CA LEU A 5 37.65 -30.33 -18.77
C LEU A 5 37.86 -29.60 -17.42
N LEU A 6 38.96 -28.85 -17.30
CA LEU A 6 39.32 -28.12 -16.09
C LEU A 6 38.40 -26.88 -15.89
N ALA A 7 38.02 -26.24 -16.99
CA ALA A 7 37.11 -25.08 -16.94
C ALA A 7 35.67 -25.50 -16.53
N ALA A 8 35.18 -26.64 -17.01
CA ALA A 8 33.89 -27.18 -16.63
C ALA A 8 33.82 -27.61 -15.16
N LEU A 9 34.92 -28.08 -14.58
CA LEU A 9 35.03 -28.52 -13.20
C LEU A 9 35.05 -27.35 -12.20
N LEU A 10 35.47 -26.14 -12.63
CA LEU A 10 35.54 -24.93 -11.80
C LEU A 10 34.23 -24.16 -11.79
N ILE A 11 33.34 -24.32 -12.82
CA ILE A 11 32.04 -23.64 -12.89
C ILE A 11 31.00 -24.40 -12.06
N LEU A 12 31.12 -25.73 -11.96
CA LEU A 12 30.14 -26.54 -11.21
C LEU A 12 30.00 -26.18 -9.71
N PRO A 13 31.11 -25.93 -8.94
CA PRO A 13 30.97 -25.53 -7.53
C PRO A 13 30.43 -24.10 -7.35
N LEU A 14 30.64 -23.19 -8.34
CA LEU A 14 30.07 -21.82 -8.25
C LEU A 14 28.56 -21.82 -8.39
N VAL A 15 27.99 -22.72 -9.20
CA VAL A 15 26.53 -22.84 -9.37
C VAL A 15 25.88 -23.52 -8.15
N LEU A 16 26.63 -24.40 -7.45
CA LEU A 16 26.10 -25.06 -6.25
C LEU A 16 26.18 -24.20 -4.99
N LEU A 17 27.00 -23.14 -4.97
CA LEU A 17 27.10 -22.19 -3.85
C LEU A 17 25.96 -21.15 -3.84
N SER A 18 25.23 -20.99 -4.94
CA SER A 18 24.05 -20.11 -5.02
C SER A 18 22.73 -20.77 -4.56
N ALA A 19 22.75 -22.03 -4.15
CA ALA A 19 21.54 -22.83 -3.99
C ALA A 19 21.03 -23.02 -2.55
N CYS A 20 21.71 -22.47 -1.53
CA CYS A 20 21.25 -22.64 -0.14
C CYS A 20 21.30 -21.30 0.60
N ARG A 21 20.37 -20.40 0.27
CA ARG A 21 20.08 -19.30 1.18
C ARG A 21 19.28 -19.88 2.35
N THR A 22 19.81 -19.80 3.55
CA THR A 22 19.10 -20.22 4.76
C THR A 22 18.06 -19.14 5.08
N ALA A 23 16.83 -19.52 5.29
CA ALA A 23 15.79 -18.60 5.77
C ALA A 23 16.19 -18.03 7.14
N LEU A 24 16.04 -16.71 7.28
CA LEU A 24 16.20 -16.04 8.57
C LEU A 24 14.98 -16.28 9.46
N PRO A 25 15.12 -16.18 10.79
CA PRO A 25 13.97 -16.11 11.70
C PRO A 25 13.04 -14.95 11.36
N GLY A 26 11.73 -15.09 11.60
CA GLY A 26 10.74 -14.07 11.29
C GLY A 26 11.06 -12.73 11.96
N GLU A 27 11.41 -12.74 13.25
CA GLU A 27 11.81 -11.53 13.98
C GLU A 27 12.96 -10.77 13.29
N GLU A 28 13.97 -11.49 12.77
CA GLU A 28 15.10 -10.88 12.07
C GLU A 28 14.67 -10.30 10.71
N VAL A 29 13.76 -10.97 9.99
CA VAL A 29 13.19 -10.45 8.75
C VAL A 29 12.41 -9.16 9.00
N MET A 30 11.56 -9.13 10.03
CA MET A 30 10.78 -7.93 10.41
C MET A 30 11.69 -6.78 10.87
N GLN A 31 12.73 -7.07 11.64
CA GLN A 31 13.67 -6.03 12.04
C GLN A 31 14.40 -5.42 10.83
N ASN A 32 14.78 -6.25 9.85
CA ASN A 32 15.40 -5.76 8.63
C ASN A 32 14.41 -4.93 7.79
N LEU A 33 13.16 -5.36 7.63
CA LEU A 33 12.12 -4.59 6.97
C LEU A 33 11.98 -3.19 7.58
N VAL A 34 11.82 -3.10 8.90
CA VAL A 34 11.65 -1.81 9.60
C VAL A 34 12.89 -0.93 9.42
N ASN A 35 14.09 -1.48 9.62
CA ASN A 35 15.33 -0.72 9.47
C ASN A 35 15.52 -0.19 8.05
N ARG A 36 15.23 -1.00 7.02
CA ARG A 36 15.34 -0.58 5.62
C ARG A 36 14.31 0.46 5.21
N SER A 37 13.11 0.36 5.78
CA SER A 37 12.03 1.31 5.49
C SER A 37 12.24 2.66 6.18
N ALA A 38 12.98 2.72 7.29
CA ALA A 38 13.27 3.96 7.99
C ALA A 38 14.21 4.91 7.21
N ASP A 39 15.04 4.37 6.33
CA ASP A 39 16.06 5.11 5.57
C ASP A 39 15.69 5.29 4.10
N LEU A 40 14.39 5.29 3.78
CA LEU A 40 13.92 5.43 2.40
C LEU A 40 14.00 6.88 1.91
N GLU A 41 14.84 7.10 0.89
CA GLU A 41 14.91 8.38 0.17
C GLU A 41 13.73 8.53 -0.81
N SER A 42 13.34 7.43 -1.49
CA SER A 42 12.22 7.42 -2.43
C SER A 42 11.65 6.03 -2.60
N TYR A 43 10.38 5.97 -3.00
CA TYR A 43 9.72 4.75 -3.46
C TYR A 43 8.53 5.08 -4.37
N HIS A 44 8.09 4.08 -5.13
CA HIS A 44 6.85 4.12 -5.86
C HIS A 44 5.89 3.09 -5.27
N GLN A 45 4.61 3.44 -5.20
CA GLN A 45 3.55 2.53 -4.78
C GLN A 45 2.36 2.58 -5.72
N PHE A 46 1.78 1.43 -5.97
CA PHE A 46 0.43 1.29 -6.52
C PHE A 46 -0.43 0.57 -5.48
N VAL A 47 -1.51 1.21 -5.04
CA VAL A 47 -2.44 0.64 -4.04
C VAL A 47 -3.85 0.67 -4.60
N SER A 48 -4.57 -0.43 -4.46
CA SER A 48 -5.99 -0.55 -4.82
C SER A 48 -6.78 -1.12 -3.65
N LEU A 49 -7.86 -0.46 -3.30
CA LEU A 49 -8.82 -0.86 -2.27
C LEU A 49 -10.21 -0.96 -2.89
N THR A 50 -10.88 -2.10 -2.74
CA THR A 50 -12.27 -2.31 -3.13
C THR A 50 -13.03 -2.85 -1.94
N THR A 51 -14.18 -2.26 -1.64
CA THR A 51 -15.12 -2.79 -0.64
C THR A 51 -16.48 -3.02 -1.29
N THR A 52 -16.93 -4.26 -1.26
CA THR A 52 -18.26 -4.67 -1.75
C THR A 52 -19.13 -5.07 -0.56
N THR A 53 -20.25 -4.40 -0.37
CA THR A 53 -21.21 -4.74 0.66
C THR A 53 -22.51 -5.23 0.03
N THR A 54 -22.92 -6.41 0.42
CA THR A 54 -24.19 -7.03 0.03
C THR A 54 -25.11 -7.08 1.26
N LYS A 55 -26.30 -6.53 1.17
CA LYS A 55 -27.29 -6.54 2.26
C LYS A 55 -28.71 -6.78 1.74
N GLU A 56 -29.55 -7.34 2.60
CA GLU A 56 -30.99 -7.43 2.35
C GLU A 56 -31.68 -6.12 2.79
N ASP A 57 -32.48 -5.52 1.92
CA ASP A 57 -33.25 -4.31 2.26
C ASP A 57 -34.56 -4.67 3.01
N LEU A 58 -35.32 -3.66 3.40
CA LEU A 58 -36.61 -3.83 4.12
C LEU A 58 -37.66 -4.61 3.33
N THR A 59 -37.50 -4.76 2.03
CA THR A 59 -38.43 -5.49 1.15
C THR A 59 -37.96 -6.93 0.94
N GLY A 60 -36.78 -7.33 1.44
CA GLY A 60 -36.14 -8.60 1.20
C GLY A 60 -35.36 -8.65 -0.12
N ALA A 61 -35.17 -7.53 -0.80
CA ALA A 61 -34.36 -7.46 -1.99
C ALA A 61 -32.87 -7.31 -1.64
N THR A 62 -32.00 -7.97 -2.41
CA THR A 62 -30.55 -7.84 -2.25
C THR A 62 -30.08 -6.53 -2.84
N VAL A 63 -29.39 -5.73 -2.05
CA VAL A 63 -28.72 -4.49 -2.48
C VAL A 63 -27.21 -4.69 -2.40
N VAL A 64 -26.52 -4.34 -3.48
CA VAL A 64 -25.05 -4.38 -3.56
C VAL A 64 -24.53 -2.97 -3.66
N SER A 65 -23.58 -2.60 -2.83
CA SER A 65 -22.83 -1.36 -2.93
C SER A 65 -21.34 -1.66 -3.10
N GLU A 66 -20.67 -0.86 -3.93
CA GLU A 66 -19.25 -0.98 -4.20
C GLU A 66 -18.58 0.37 -4.02
N GLN A 67 -17.47 0.38 -3.30
CA GLN A 67 -16.58 1.52 -3.15
C GLN A 67 -15.18 1.08 -3.56
N TYR A 68 -14.48 1.90 -4.32
CA TYR A 68 -13.07 1.65 -4.57
C TYR A 68 -12.24 2.92 -4.52
N ALA A 69 -10.96 2.74 -4.15
CA ALA A 69 -9.94 3.77 -4.22
C ALA A 69 -8.67 3.17 -4.79
N THR A 70 -8.00 3.91 -5.69
CA THR A 70 -6.69 3.53 -6.18
C THR A 70 -5.73 4.70 -6.07
N SER A 71 -4.46 4.42 -5.79
CA SER A 71 -3.38 5.40 -5.86
C SER A 71 -2.18 4.82 -6.59
N ASP A 72 -1.56 5.65 -7.43
CA ASP A 72 -0.34 5.38 -8.17
C ASP A 72 0.57 6.58 -7.90
N ALA A 73 1.55 6.44 -7.00
CA ALA A 73 2.29 7.56 -6.45
C ALA A 73 3.78 7.26 -6.27
N THR A 74 4.59 8.27 -6.59
CA THR A 74 6.02 8.32 -6.28
C THR A 74 6.24 9.30 -5.14
N LEU A 75 6.94 8.87 -4.11
CA LEU A 75 7.11 9.59 -2.86
C LEU A 75 8.58 9.74 -2.49
N PHE A 76 8.91 10.88 -1.87
CA PHE A 76 10.21 11.25 -1.33
C PHE A 76 10.00 11.68 0.12
N PRO A 77 10.01 10.72 1.08
CA PRO A 77 9.61 10.97 2.45
C PRO A 77 10.44 12.02 3.17
N GLU A 78 11.77 11.99 3.02
CA GLU A 78 12.67 12.97 3.64
C GLU A 78 12.42 14.41 3.12
N GLU A 79 12.22 14.53 1.82
CA GLU A 79 11.95 15.82 1.16
C GLU A 79 10.51 16.30 1.36
N LYS A 80 9.63 15.44 1.87
CA LYS A 80 8.18 15.67 1.99
C LYS A 80 7.55 16.07 0.66
N THR A 81 8.02 15.46 -0.42
CA THR A 81 7.54 15.69 -1.78
C THR A 81 6.98 14.41 -2.37
N GLY A 82 6.13 14.56 -3.37
CA GLY A 82 5.58 13.44 -4.09
C GLY A 82 4.66 13.85 -5.22
N TYR A 83 4.38 12.92 -6.11
CA TYR A 83 3.44 13.12 -7.19
C TYR A 83 2.71 11.82 -7.50
N GLY A 84 1.51 11.91 -8.02
CA GLY A 84 0.76 10.71 -8.36
C GLY A 84 -0.67 11.00 -8.77
N LYS A 85 -1.41 9.91 -8.93
CA LYS A 85 -2.81 9.91 -9.33
C LYS A 85 -3.60 9.10 -8.32
N ARG A 86 -4.82 9.56 -8.08
CA ARG A 86 -5.78 8.86 -7.23
C ARG A 86 -7.14 8.81 -7.92
N ILE A 87 -7.83 7.69 -7.75
CA ILE A 87 -9.20 7.52 -8.20
C ILE A 87 -10.01 7.06 -7.01
N ASP A 88 -11.09 7.76 -6.71
CA ASP A 88 -12.04 7.40 -5.66
C ASP A 88 -13.43 7.24 -6.28
N LYS A 89 -14.14 6.19 -5.90
CA LYS A 89 -15.53 5.94 -6.32
C LYS A 89 -16.38 5.41 -5.18
N ASP A 90 -17.52 5.98 -5.02
CA ASP A 90 -18.63 5.42 -4.24
C ASP A 90 -19.75 4.95 -5.17
N SER A 91 -20.51 3.93 -4.77
CA SER A 91 -21.59 3.35 -5.57
C SER A 91 -22.60 4.37 -6.11
N ASN A 92 -22.80 5.45 -5.37
CA ASN A 92 -23.82 6.45 -5.66
C ASN A 92 -23.32 7.63 -6.49
N TYR A 93 -22.01 7.71 -6.74
CA TYR A 93 -21.38 8.85 -7.39
C TYR A 93 -20.44 8.39 -8.51
N PRO A 94 -20.23 9.21 -9.56
CA PRO A 94 -19.19 8.94 -10.56
C PRO A 94 -17.81 8.92 -9.88
N ALA A 95 -16.87 8.20 -10.49
CA ALA A 95 -15.50 8.17 -10.01
C ALA A 95 -14.86 9.56 -10.16
N THR A 96 -14.20 10.02 -9.10
CA THR A 96 -13.38 11.24 -9.10
C THR A 96 -11.92 10.84 -9.37
N LYS A 97 -11.29 11.50 -10.35
CA LYS A 97 -9.88 11.31 -10.69
C LYS A 97 -9.11 12.54 -10.26
N SER A 98 -8.08 12.34 -9.45
CA SER A 98 -7.23 13.41 -8.97
C SER A 98 -5.77 13.17 -9.35
N GLU A 99 -5.08 14.18 -9.85
CA GLU A 99 -3.63 14.20 -9.98
C GLU A 99 -3.05 15.15 -8.95
N TYR A 100 -1.95 14.76 -8.33
CA TYR A 100 -1.32 15.51 -7.25
C TYR A 100 0.14 15.76 -7.55
N TYR A 101 0.61 16.93 -7.14
CA TYR A 101 2.00 17.26 -7.01
C TYR A 101 2.18 18.01 -5.68
N VAL A 102 2.95 17.43 -4.75
CA VAL A 102 3.11 17.96 -3.40
C VAL A 102 4.56 18.31 -3.15
N THR A 103 4.79 19.52 -2.64
CA THR A 103 6.06 19.99 -2.10
C THR A 103 5.90 20.38 -0.63
N PRO A 104 6.99 20.69 0.11
CA PRO A 104 6.87 21.14 1.49
C PRO A 104 6.05 22.43 1.67
N GLU A 105 6.03 23.28 0.64
CA GLU A 105 5.40 24.60 0.69
C GLU A 105 4.01 24.63 0.06
N VAL A 106 3.82 23.86 -1.01
CA VAL A 106 2.59 23.94 -1.83
C VAL A 106 2.17 22.56 -2.31
N GLY A 107 0.89 22.27 -2.21
CA GLY A 107 0.25 21.15 -2.88
C GLY A 107 -0.53 21.60 -4.11
N TYR A 108 -0.37 20.91 -5.21
CA TYR A 108 -1.13 21.15 -6.44
C TYR A 108 -2.06 19.94 -6.68
N VAL A 109 -3.31 20.22 -7.00
CA VAL A 109 -4.33 19.20 -7.29
C VAL A 109 -5.05 19.55 -8.58
N GLN A 110 -5.21 18.55 -9.44
CA GLN A 110 -6.09 18.60 -10.59
C GLN A 110 -7.20 17.54 -10.40
N ILE A 111 -8.45 17.93 -10.50
CA ILE A 111 -9.61 17.04 -10.34
C ILE A 111 -10.32 16.92 -11.69
N ASP A 112 -10.57 15.68 -12.17
CA ASP A 112 -11.30 15.35 -13.39
C ASP A 112 -10.85 16.15 -14.62
N SER A 113 -9.54 16.38 -14.74
CA SER A 113 -8.92 17.17 -15.81
C SER A 113 -9.34 18.66 -15.85
N ALA A 114 -9.84 19.22 -14.74
CA ALA A 114 -10.01 20.65 -14.58
C ALA A 114 -8.64 21.36 -14.49
N ASP A 115 -8.65 22.67 -14.29
CA ASP A 115 -7.42 23.42 -14.05
C ASP A 115 -6.77 23.00 -12.72
N TRP A 116 -5.44 23.11 -12.68
CA TRP A 116 -4.70 22.86 -11.45
C TRP A 116 -5.03 23.94 -10.40
N THR A 117 -5.19 23.49 -9.17
CA THR A 117 -5.41 24.37 -8.02
C THR A 117 -4.24 24.23 -7.06
N ALA A 118 -3.68 25.34 -6.63
CA ALA A 118 -2.62 25.37 -5.61
C ALA A 118 -3.22 25.54 -4.22
N TYR A 119 -2.74 24.75 -3.26
CA TYR A 119 -3.11 24.80 -1.85
C TYR A 119 -1.85 24.98 -1.01
N ALA A 120 -1.93 25.78 0.03
CA ALA A 120 -0.86 25.83 1.02
C ALA A 120 -0.77 24.49 1.76
N THR A 121 0.45 23.96 1.94
CA THR A 121 0.64 22.83 2.85
C THR A 121 0.39 23.32 4.28
N PRO A 122 -0.42 22.65 5.13
CA PRO A 122 -0.81 21.23 5.07
C PRO A 122 -2.16 20.92 4.41
N ASP A 123 -2.80 21.83 3.68
CA ASP A 123 -4.14 21.60 3.11
C ASP A 123 -4.16 20.44 2.09
N VAL A 124 -3.01 20.19 1.45
CA VAL A 124 -2.80 18.98 0.62
C VAL A 124 -1.59 18.22 1.14
N PRO A 125 -1.73 17.41 2.18
CA PRO A 125 -0.62 16.63 2.72
C PRO A 125 -0.19 15.51 1.77
N LEU A 126 1.04 15.04 1.90
CA LEU A 126 1.58 13.92 1.14
C LEU A 126 0.68 12.65 1.24
N ALA A 127 0.01 12.47 2.37
CA ALA A 127 -0.96 11.39 2.57
C ALA A 127 -2.15 11.44 1.60
N SER A 128 -2.46 12.58 0.98
CA SER A 128 -3.54 12.70 -0.02
C SER A 128 -3.26 11.90 -1.30
N LEU A 129 -1.97 11.63 -1.59
CA LEU A 129 -1.55 10.81 -2.73
C LEU A 129 -1.77 9.32 -2.50
N GLN A 130 -2.03 8.89 -1.28
CA GLN A 130 -2.00 7.49 -0.89
C GLN A 130 -3.39 7.02 -0.44
N VAL A 131 -3.78 5.79 -0.81
CA VAL A 131 -4.93 5.11 -0.19
C VAL A 131 -4.54 4.71 1.23
N TYR A 132 -3.37 4.08 1.37
CA TYR A 132 -2.68 3.84 2.63
C TYR A 132 -1.20 4.14 2.47
N PRO A 133 -0.54 4.72 3.47
CA PRO A 133 0.91 4.93 3.46
C PRO A 133 1.67 3.60 3.62
N LEU A 134 2.93 3.57 3.16
CA LEU A 134 3.80 2.39 3.26
C LEU A 134 3.92 1.87 4.70
N GLU A 135 3.94 2.77 5.67
CA GLU A 135 4.02 2.46 7.09
C GLU A 135 2.87 1.56 7.56
N THR A 136 1.66 1.76 7.02
CA THR A 136 0.50 0.89 7.32
C THR A 136 0.74 -0.55 6.86
N PHE A 137 1.38 -0.73 5.70
CA PHE A 137 1.69 -2.06 5.18
C PHE A 137 2.84 -2.73 5.93
N ILE A 138 3.81 -1.94 6.41
CA ILE A 138 4.88 -2.43 7.29
C ILE A 138 4.30 -2.92 8.61
N GLU A 139 3.43 -2.14 9.23
CA GLU A 139 2.75 -2.51 10.47
C GLU A 139 1.85 -3.74 10.27
N LEU A 140 1.09 -3.81 9.17
CA LEU A 140 0.34 -5.01 8.80
C LEU A 140 1.26 -6.23 8.70
N THR A 141 2.43 -6.09 8.08
CA THR A 141 3.39 -7.18 7.95
C THR A 141 3.86 -7.69 9.31
N GLN A 142 4.16 -6.79 10.24
CA GLN A 142 4.55 -7.13 11.61
C GLN A 142 3.42 -7.84 12.37
N ILE A 143 2.19 -7.35 12.24
CA ILE A 143 1.01 -8.00 12.83
C ILE A 143 0.87 -9.42 12.27
N ILE A 144 0.89 -9.58 10.95
CA ILE A 144 0.68 -10.89 10.32
C ILE A 144 1.80 -11.88 10.62
N GLU A 145 3.03 -11.43 10.86
CA GLU A 145 4.14 -12.32 11.26
C GLU A 145 3.83 -13.09 12.55
N ALA A 146 3.13 -12.48 13.50
CA ALA A 146 2.77 -13.11 14.76
C ALA A 146 1.69 -14.21 14.64
N TYR A 147 0.91 -14.21 13.56
CA TYR A 147 -0.23 -15.13 13.37
C TYR A 147 -0.06 -16.04 12.16
N GLY A 148 0.80 -15.68 11.23
CA GLY A 148 0.95 -16.33 9.93
C GLY A 148 2.11 -17.30 9.83
N THR A 149 2.41 -17.68 8.61
CA THR A 149 3.54 -18.53 8.26
C THR A 149 4.47 -17.77 7.32
N LEU A 150 5.74 -17.65 7.69
CA LEU A 150 6.80 -17.05 6.87
C LEU A 150 7.64 -18.15 6.21
N GLU A 151 7.79 -18.08 4.90
CA GLU A 151 8.58 -19.01 4.09
C GLU A 151 9.52 -18.25 3.17
N LEU A 152 10.75 -18.75 3.01
CA LEU A 152 11.66 -18.28 1.96
C LEU A 152 11.38 -19.09 0.69
N LYS A 153 10.93 -18.41 -0.37
CA LYS A 153 10.61 -19.03 -1.65
C LYS A 153 11.32 -18.31 -2.79
N GLY A 154 12.39 -18.94 -3.28
CA GLY A 154 13.26 -18.31 -4.28
C GLY A 154 14.01 -17.11 -3.70
N ASN A 155 13.75 -15.91 -4.20
CA ASN A 155 14.35 -14.66 -3.73
C ASN A 155 13.36 -13.78 -2.95
N GLU A 156 12.27 -14.36 -2.44
CA GLU A 156 11.26 -13.65 -1.67
C GLU A 156 10.95 -14.37 -0.35
N TYR A 157 10.75 -13.60 0.70
CA TYR A 157 10.02 -14.05 1.87
C TYR A 157 8.54 -13.89 1.60
N LEU A 158 7.80 -14.95 1.85
CA LEU A 158 6.36 -15.04 1.63
C LEU A 158 5.69 -15.28 2.99
N LEU A 159 4.97 -14.27 3.45
CA LEU A 159 4.21 -14.32 4.70
C LEU A 159 2.73 -14.49 4.37
N ARG A 160 2.08 -15.50 4.98
CA ARG A 160 0.66 -15.83 4.72
C ARG A 160 -0.12 -16.06 6.00
N PHE A 161 -1.34 -15.58 5.97
CA PHE A 161 -2.38 -15.93 6.94
C PHE A 161 -3.70 -16.16 6.22
N SER A 162 -4.44 -17.21 6.59
CA SER A 162 -5.80 -17.49 6.09
C SER A 162 -6.65 -18.05 7.21
N GLY A 163 -7.85 -17.52 7.39
CA GLY A 163 -8.82 -17.92 8.41
C GLY A 163 -9.28 -16.75 9.27
N SER A 164 -9.77 -17.06 10.47
CA SER A 164 -10.25 -16.07 11.44
C SER A 164 -9.53 -16.22 12.78
N ASP A 165 -9.22 -15.11 13.41
CA ASP A 165 -8.64 -15.03 14.76
C ASP A 165 -9.12 -13.74 15.45
N ASP A 166 -9.64 -13.84 16.66
CA ASP A 166 -10.23 -12.72 17.39
C ASP A 166 -9.18 -11.67 17.83
N ALA A 167 -7.96 -12.11 18.12
CA ALA A 167 -6.89 -11.18 18.52
C ALA A 167 -6.37 -10.45 17.29
N LEU A 168 -6.10 -11.16 16.21
CA LEU A 168 -5.73 -10.57 14.92
C LEU A 168 -6.79 -9.59 14.43
N ASN A 169 -8.07 -9.93 14.52
CA ASN A 169 -9.17 -9.06 14.12
C ASN A 169 -9.14 -7.71 14.86
N LYS A 170 -8.82 -7.70 16.17
CA LYS A 170 -8.69 -6.46 16.93
C LYS A 170 -7.52 -5.61 16.47
N GLU A 171 -6.37 -6.22 16.20
CA GLU A 171 -5.17 -5.51 15.73
C GLU A 171 -5.39 -4.91 14.33
N ILE A 172 -5.98 -5.68 13.40
CA ILE A 172 -6.30 -5.20 12.05
C ILE A 172 -7.34 -4.08 12.09
N ASN A 173 -8.41 -4.22 12.90
CA ASN A 173 -9.40 -3.17 13.04
C ASN A 173 -8.79 -1.88 13.62
N TYR A 174 -7.85 -1.99 14.54
CA TYR A 174 -7.12 -0.83 15.06
C TYR A 174 -6.24 -0.18 13.98
N LEU A 175 -5.48 -0.99 13.23
CA LEU A 175 -4.61 -0.51 12.15
C LEU A 175 -5.37 0.27 11.08
N PHE A 176 -6.46 -0.30 10.57
CA PHE A 176 -7.29 0.33 9.53
C PHE A 176 -8.37 1.26 10.05
N GLN A 177 -8.44 1.48 11.38
CA GLN A 177 -9.44 2.30 12.05
C GLN A 177 -10.88 1.90 11.68
N THR A 178 -11.11 0.60 11.56
CA THR A 178 -12.43 0.04 11.25
C THR A 178 -13.18 -0.33 12.53
N PHE A 179 -14.50 -0.48 12.41
CA PHE A 179 -15.30 -0.91 13.56
C PHE A 179 -15.11 -2.40 13.82
N PRO A 180 -15.05 -2.82 15.10
CA PRO A 180 -15.00 -4.23 15.45
C PRO A 180 -16.16 -5.00 14.82
N SER A 181 -15.85 -6.10 14.16
CA SER A 181 -16.79 -7.03 13.57
C SER A 181 -16.81 -8.33 14.36
N GLU A 182 -17.96 -8.96 14.46
CA GLU A 182 -18.12 -10.19 15.25
C GLU A 182 -17.45 -11.41 14.61
N GLN A 183 -17.41 -11.44 13.28
CA GLN A 183 -16.79 -12.52 12.53
C GLN A 183 -16.14 -11.97 11.28
N THR A 184 -14.84 -12.18 11.17
CA THR A 184 -14.06 -11.80 10.00
C THR A 184 -13.17 -12.93 9.57
N ASP A 185 -13.27 -13.32 8.31
CA ASP A 185 -12.35 -14.25 7.66
C ASP A 185 -11.36 -13.46 6.81
N TYR A 186 -10.09 -13.81 6.91
CA TYR A 186 -8.98 -13.15 6.23
C TYR A 186 -8.30 -14.10 5.25
N ASP A 187 -7.77 -13.55 4.16
CA ASP A 187 -6.77 -14.15 3.28
C ASP A 187 -5.73 -13.11 2.94
N ILE A 188 -4.51 -13.30 3.47
CA ILE A 188 -3.45 -12.30 3.43
C ILE A 188 -2.17 -12.94 2.92
N GLU A 189 -1.57 -12.32 1.89
CA GLU A 189 -0.26 -12.68 1.36
C GLU A 189 0.61 -11.43 1.27
N ILE A 190 1.81 -11.49 1.83
CA ILE A 190 2.79 -10.39 1.84
C ILE A 190 4.11 -10.93 1.30
N ARG A 191 4.74 -10.18 0.38
CA ARG A 191 6.00 -10.53 -0.25
C ARG A 191 7.07 -9.50 0.05
N LEU A 192 8.22 -9.96 0.54
CA LEU A 192 9.39 -9.16 0.81
C LEU A 192 10.55 -9.68 -0.05
N ASP A 193 11.32 -8.78 -0.62
CA ASP A 193 12.57 -9.17 -1.27
C ASP A 193 13.55 -9.73 -0.23
N ALA A 194 14.11 -10.90 -0.47
CA ALA A 194 14.92 -11.59 0.51
C ALA A 194 16.35 -10.99 0.65
N GLU A 195 16.77 -10.12 -0.25
CA GLU A 195 18.08 -9.48 -0.24
C GLU A 195 18.04 -8.08 0.37
N THR A 196 17.08 -7.30 -0.04
CA THR A 196 16.92 -5.91 0.39
C THR A 196 15.98 -5.77 1.57
N PHE A 197 15.11 -6.76 1.82
CA PHE A 197 14.02 -6.77 2.80
C PHE A 197 12.96 -5.71 2.54
N TYR A 198 12.91 -5.13 1.36
CA TYR A 198 11.84 -4.22 0.98
C TYR A 198 10.54 -4.99 0.72
N LEU A 199 9.43 -4.34 1.03
CA LEU A 199 8.10 -4.83 0.73
C LEU A 199 7.86 -4.76 -0.78
N ASN A 200 7.58 -5.89 -1.43
CA ASN A 200 7.29 -5.92 -2.87
C ASN A 200 5.78 -5.85 -3.13
N ALA A 201 5.01 -6.62 -2.38
CA ALA A 201 3.57 -6.67 -2.60
C ALA A 201 2.80 -7.09 -1.34
N VAL A 202 1.56 -6.64 -1.27
CA VAL A 202 0.55 -7.07 -0.30
C VAL A 202 -0.72 -7.41 -1.05
N SER A 203 -1.29 -8.57 -0.73
CA SER A 203 -2.65 -8.95 -1.07
C SER A 203 -3.41 -9.23 0.23
N TYR A 204 -4.48 -8.52 0.46
CA TYR A 204 -5.30 -8.64 1.64
C TYR A 204 -6.75 -8.75 1.20
N SER A 205 -7.43 -9.76 1.71
CA SER A 205 -8.88 -9.89 1.59
C SER A 205 -9.47 -10.14 2.97
N SER A 206 -10.58 -9.48 3.27
CA SER A 206 -11.36 -9.75 4.47
C SER A 206 -12.84 -9.86 4.13
N THR A 207 -13.53 -10.81 4.75
CA THR A 207 -14.97 -10.95 4.64
C THR A 207 -15.59 -10.87 6.03
N VAL A 208 -16.42 -9.85 6.22
CA VAL A 208 -17.16 -9.57 7.47
C VAL A 208 -18.62 -9.98 7.27
N THR A 209 -19.11 -10.86 8.15
CA THR A 209 -20.51 -11.27 8.17
C THR A 209 -21.20 -10.66 9.40
N GLN A 210 -22.24 -9.86 9.16
CA GLN A 210 -23.08 -9.26 10.20
C GLN A 210 -24.46 -9.92 10.12
N ALA A 211 -24.67 -10.97 10.93
CA ALA A 211 -25.86 -11.80 10.88
C ALA A 211 -27.13 -11.03 11.27
N ASP A 212 -27.05 -10.11 12.22
CA ASP A 212 -28.15 -9.25 12.69
C ASP A 212 -28.63 -8.27 11.62
N GLN A 213 -27.72 -7.80 10.75
CA GLN A 213 -28.01 -6.88 9.64
C GLN A 213 -28.20 -7.59 8.30
N LYS A 214 -28.07 -8.93 8.27
CA LYS A 214 -28.09 -9.72 7.04
C LYS A 214 -27.19 -9.13 5.95
N SER A 215 -25.99 -8.73 6.35
CA SER A 215 -25.02 -8.13 5.45
C SER A 215 -23.72 -8.88 5.43
N VAL A 216 -23.10 -8.92 4.26
CA VAL A 216 -21.74 -9.43 4.04
C VAL A 216 -20.94 -8.32 3.37
N SER A 217 -19.80 -7.99 3.94
CA SER A 217 -18.87 -7.00 3.39
C SER A 217 -17.55 -7.66 3.09
N THR A 218 -17.09 -7.56 1.85
CA THR A 218 -15.79 -8.05 1.42
C THR A 218 -14.92 -6.85 1.08
N THR A 219 -13.74 -6.79 1.67
CA THR A 219 -12.70 -5.79 1.38
C THR A 219 -11.51 -6.47 0.74
N GLU A 220 -11.10 -5.99 -0.41
CA GLU A 220 -9.89 -6.40 -1.12
C GLU A 220 -8.93 -5.22 -1.18
N LEU A 221 -7.70 -5.42 -0.72
CA LEU A 221 -6.63 -4.43 -0.73
C LEU A 221 -5.40 -5.07 -1.37
N THR A 222 -4.87 -4.42 -2.40
CA THR A 222 -3.59 -4.79 -3.01
C THR A 222 -2.63 -3.62 -2.95
N GLY A 223 -1.37 -3.90 -2.67
CA GLY A 223 -0.27 -2.95 -2.72
C GLY A 223 0.89 -3.54 -3.52
N GLU A 224 1.46 -2.77 -4.42
CA GLU A 224 2.71 -3.07 -5.12
C GLU A 224 3.69 -1.93 -4.85
N PHE A 225 4.93 -2.27 -4.53
CA PHE A 225 5.95 -1.31 -4.11
C PHE A 225 7.24 -1.60 -4.86
N ASP A 226 7.83 -0.58 -5.45
CA ASP A 226 9.06 -0.68 -6.21
C ASP A 226 9.88 0.61 -6.22
N LEU A 227 10.93 0.66 -7.04
CA LEU A 227 11.79 1.81 -7.27
C LEU A 227 12.38 2.42 -5.98
N TYR A 228 12.61 1.58 -4.96
CA TYR A 228 13.21 1.97 -3.69
C TYR A 228 14.58 2.63 -3.86
N ASN A 229 14.74 3.85 -3.34
CA ASN A 229 15.98 4.64 -3.38
C ASN A 229 16.58 4.82 -4.79
N GLN A 230 15.75 4.70 -5.83
CA GLN A 230 16.17 4.98 -7.20
C GLN A 230 16.02 6.47 -7.46
N ALA A 231 17.03 7.10 -8.06
CA ALA A 231 16.99 8.50 -8.45
C ALA A 231 15.90 8.73 -9.50
N GLN A 232 14.71 9.07 -9.04
CA GLN A 232 13.57 9.40 -9.88
C GLN A 232 13.51 10.91 -9.99
N GLN A 233 13.50 11.42 -11.22
CA GLN A 233 13.26 12.85 -11.39
C GLN A 233 11.78 13.10 -11.08
N LEU A 234 11.53 13.96 -10.11
CA LEU A 234 10.22 14.58 -9.97
C LEU A 234 9.85 15.20 -11.33
N LYS A 235 8.67 14.88 -11.83
CA LYS A 235 8.14 15.62 -12.99
C LYS A 235 8.28 17.08 -12.67
N SER A 236 8.90 17.85 -13.59
CA SER A 236 8.91 19.31 -13.45
C SER A 236 7.50 19.74 -13.12
N VAL A 237 7.37 20.59 -12.09
CA VAL A 237 6.09 21.26 -11.79
C VAL A 237 5.53 21.72 -13.12
N PRO A 238 4.28 21.36 -13.49
CA PRO A 238 3.65 21.93 -14.66
C PRO A 238 3.84 23.45 -14.59
N ASP A 239 4.17 24.08 -15.72
CA ASP A 239 4.40 25.53 -15.79
C ASP A 239 3.07 26.21 -15.44
N PHE A 240 2.85 26.39 -14.14
CA PHE A 240 1.67 27.12 -13.66
C PHE A 240 1.98 28.59 -13.86
N ASP A 241 1.53 29.14 -14.97
CA ASP A 241 1.26 30.57 -15.03
C ASP A 241 0.48 30.92 -13.75
N ALA A 242 1.10 31.71 -12.89
CA ALA A 242 0.68 32.04 -11.53
C ALA A 242 -0.84 31.94 -11.32
N ALA A 243 -1.33 30.73 -11.10
CA ALA A 243 -2.70 30.51 -10.69
C ALA A 243 -2.87 31.27 -9.38
N GLU A 244 -3.76 32.21 -9.36
CA GLU A 244 -4.06 33.08 -8.22
C GLU A 244 -4.13 32.22 -6.98
N THR A 245 -3.20 32.44 -6.06
CA THR A 245 -3.23 31.85 -4.73
C THR A 245 -4.52 32.34 -4.09
N THR A 246 -5.58 31.58 -4.18
CA THR A 246 -6.78 31.82 -3.38
C THR A 246 -6.40 31.45 -1.96
N ALA A 247 -5.70 32.37 -1.29
CA ALA A 247 -5.61 32.35 0.15
C ALA A 247 -7.04 32.48 0.65
N ALA A 248 -7.62 31.35 1.05
CA ALA A 248 -8.82 31.35 1.87
C ALA A 248 -8.42 31.99 3.18
N THR A 249 -8.58 33.31 3.27
CA THR A 249 -8.64 34.00 4.54
C THR A 249 -9.83 33.41 5.26
N ALA A 250 -9.57 32.46 6.17
CA ALA A 250 -10.52 32.05 7.17
C ALA A 250 -10.82 33.32 7.99
N ASP A 251 -11.90 33.98 7.62
CA ASP A 251 -12.50 35.05 8.41
C ASP A 251 -13.03 34.42 9.70
N SER A 252 -12.20 34.50 10.74
CA SER A 252 -12.55 34.09 12.09
C SER A 252 -13.48 35.14 12.71
N SER A 253 -14.74 35.05 12.38
CA SER A 253 -15.77 35.79 13.09
C SER A 253 -17.05 34.95 13.20
N PHE A 254 -17.08 34.10 14.27
CA PHE A 254 -18.31 33.92 15.08
C PHE A 254 -17.91 33.17 16.37
#